data_5321dc2192876805a758c5955753f208
#
_entry.id   5321dc2192876805a758c5955753f208
#
_cell.length_a   1.000
_cell.length_b   1.000
_cell.length_c   1.000
_cell.angle_alpha   90.00
_cell.angle_beta   90.00
_cell.angle_gamma   90.00
#
_symmetry.space_group_name_H-M   'P 1'
#
loop_
_entity.id
_entity.type
_entity.pdbx_description
1 polymer ?
#
loop_
_entity_poly.entity_id
_entity_poly.type
_entity_poly.pdbx_seq_one_letter_code
_entity_poly.pdbx_strand_id
1 'polypeptide(L)'
;MSLEKRITLEKLVTQMIEESNNNPRDFCFRYIVNTYPKAVHDAFDFPGEYVNNLKLDVYTEDGRNLEMDCAQLIMPKGEITCKSTINVEHQTYPIREKVESIYDYKLYLIHKTNIPSNSIVMTNIDPGKDEIFCKSHDQIFKLKVNVVTREKISKRLKILKNKIENKKEFTQKEAMYFAYIAIFTKQKETMERLAYLFSQIDQMEPNLQLDLHQVLKKMIKFHFRDDINKIRELLTMISESIFQKNLEGLTYKERTEIQMKEKDQKLKEQGIKLEEKDEKLKEQGIKLEEKDQKLEEKDLKLKEKNKENQKLKKEIEKLKKQINKQPP
;
A
#
# COMPACT_ATOMS: atom_id res chain seq x y z
N MET A 1 17.32 16.51 1.19
CA MET A 1 16.90 15.71 0.03
C MET A 1 16.66 16.66 -1.13
N SER A 2 17.23 16.42 -2.34
CA SER A 2 17.06 17.34 -3.48
C SER A 2 15.59 17.31 -3.96
N LEU A 3 15.14 18.41 -4.60
CA LEU A 3 13.77 18.56 -5.11
C LEU A 3 13.41 17.42 -6.08
N GLU A 4 14.34 16.98 -6.92
CA GLU A 4 14.16 15.85 -7.85
C GLU A 4 13.90 14.50 -7.14
N LYS A 5 14.62 14.22 -6.04
CA LYS A 5 14.35 13.02 -5.23
C LYS A 5 12.98 13.06 -4.58
N ARG A 6 12.50 14.25 -4.24
CA ARG A 6 11.18 14.48 -3.64
C ARG A 6 10.06 14.25 -4.68
N ILE A 7 10.20 14.80 -5.89
CA ILE A 7 9.25 14.60 -7.00
C ILE A 7 9.19 13.12 -7.42
N THR A 8 10.32 12.42 -7.40
CA THR A 8 10.37 10.97 -7.70
C THR A 8 9.70 10.16 -6.60
N LEU A 9 9.89 10.55 -5.33
CA LEU A 9 9.23 9.90 -4.19
C LEU A 9 7.71 10.15 -4.21
N GLU A 10 7.27 11.38 -4.50
CA GLU A 10 5.84 11.72 -4.62
C GLU A 10 5.16 10.98 -5.78
N LYS A 11 5.83 10.83 -6.92
CA LYS A 11 5.33 10.02 -8.06
C LYS A 11 5.25 8.53 -7.70
N LEU A 12 6.27 7.99 -7.05
CA LEU A 12 6.26 6.61 -6.53
C LEU A 12 5.14 6.40 -5.51
N VAL A 13 4.96 7.35 -4.60
CA VAL A 13 3.87 7.31 -3.60
C VAL A 13 2.51 7.40 -4.27
N THR A 14 2.33 8.23 -5.29
CA THR A 14 1.07 8.34 -6.03
C THR A 14 0.77 7.05 -6.80
N GLN A 15 1.75 6.48 -7.47
CA GLN A 15 1.63 5.22 -8.20
C GLN A 15 1.34 4.05 -7.24
N MET A 16 2.06 3.95 -6.13
CA MET A 16 1.81 2.96 -5.07
C MET A 16 0.44 3.16 -4.39
N ILE A 17 -0.09 4.38 -4.32
CA ILE A 17 -1.44 4.68 -3.79
C ILE A 17 -2.52 4.14 -4.72
N GLU A 18 -2.33 4.21 -6.02
CA GLU A 18 -3.26 3.70 -7.03
C GLU A 18 -3.24 2.16 -7.09
N GLU A 19 -2.08 1.55 -6.94
CA GLU A 19 -1.90 0.09 -6.94
C GLU A 19 -2.32 -0.60 -5.62
N SER A 20 -2.31 0.11 -4.49
CA SER A 20 -2.52 -0.47 -3.16
C SER A 20 -3.96 -0.51 -2.68
N ASN A 21 -4.94 -0.66 -3.55
CA ASN A 21 -6.36 -0.72 -3.15
C ASN A 21 -6.69 -1.92 -2.25
N ASN A 22 -5.80 -2.91 -2.11
CA ASN A 22 -6.07 -4.16 -1.40
C ASN A 22 -5.71 -4.16 0.09
N ASN A 23 -4.67 -3.43 0.54
CA ASN A 23 -4.32 -3.36 1.96
C ASN A 23 -3.69 -2.02 2.39
N PRO A 24 -4.48 -1.02 2.77
CA PRO A 24 -3.97 0.29 3.19
C PRO A 24 -3.02 0.25 4.40
N ARG A 25 -3.14 -0.73 5.27
CA ARG A 25 -2.28 -0.89 6.45
C ARG A 25 -0.88 -1.31 6.05
N ASP A 26 -0.74 -2.31 5.19
CA ASP A 26 0.56 -2.77 4.68
C ASP A 26 1.29 -1.64 3.94
N PHE A 27 0.55 -0.92 3.09
CA PHE A 27 1.10 0.25 2.43
C PHE A 27 1.65 1.29 3.42
N CYS A 28 0.85 1.70 4.41
CA CYS A 28 1.27 2.67 5.41
C CYS A 28 2.46 2.16 6.22
N PHE A 29 2.47 0.89 6.58
CA PHE A 29 3.58 0.27 7.29
C PHE A 29 4.88 0.33 6.49
N ARG A 30 4.87 -0.17 5.25
CA ARG A 30 6.03 -0.13 4.35
C ARG A 30 6.52 1.29 4.09
N TYR A 31 5.60 2.23 3.88
CA TYR A 31 5.94 3.63 3.66
C TYR A 31 6.75 4.21 4.81
N ILE A 32 6.23 4.12 6.05
CA ILE A 32 6.92 4.72 7.21
C ILE A 32 8.22 4.01 7.57
N VAL A 33 8.27 2.68 7.43
CA VAL A 33 9.49 1.90 7.69
C VAL A 33 10.62 2.27 6.72
N ASN A 34 10.30 2.52 5.46
CA ASN A 34 11.30 2.90 4.46
C ASN A 34 11.72 4.37 4.56
N THR A 35 10.79 5.25 5.00
CA THR A 35 11.06 6.69 5.11
C THR A 35 11.77 7.05 6.42
N TYR A 36 11.37 6.43 7.53
CA TYR A 36 11.87 6.71 8.89
C TYR A 36 12.32 5.44 9.63
N PRO A 37 13.23 4.63 9.07
CA PRO A 37 13.52 3.28 9.56
C PRO A 37 13.97 3.25 11.01
N LYS A 38 14.85 4.18 11.44
CA LYS A 38 15.31 4.27 12.83
C LYS A 38 14.19 4.67 13.79
N ALA A 39 13.42 5.70 13.42
CA ALA A 39 12.33 6.19 14.26
C ALA A 39 11.23 5.13 14.44
N VAL A 40 10.92 4.38 13.37
CA VAL A 40 9.98 3.25 13.42
C VAL A 40 10.53 2.11 14.26
N HIS A 41 11.82 1.75 14.10
CA HIS A 41 12.48 0.74 14.93
C HIS A 41 12.26 1.04 16.43
N ASP A 42 12.57 2.27 16.83
CA ASP A 42 12.47 2.72 18.22
C ASP A 42 11.02 2.86 18.71
N ALA A 43 10.10 3.28 17.84
CA ALA A 43 8.69 3.50 18.19
C ALA A 43 7.86 2.20 18.23
N PHE A 44 8.24 1.21 17.43
CA PHE A 44 7.54 -0.07 17.31
C PHE A 44 8.14 -1.15 18.20
N ASP A 45 9.11 -0.79 19.02
CA ASP A 45 9.81 -1.66 19.95
C ASP A 45 10.45 -2.87 19.25
N PHE A 46 11.12 -2.67 18.11
CA PHE A 46 11.89 -3.72 17.46
C PHE A 46 13.10 -4.08 18.33
N PRO A 47 13.57 -5.33 18.30
CA PRO A 47 14.65 -5.78 19.18
C PRO A 47 16.02 -5.22 18.75
N GLY A 48 16.90 -5.02 19.74
CA GLY A 48 18.27 -4.56 19.52
C GLY A 48 18.36 -3.05 19.26
N GLU A 49 19.52 -2.63 18.79
CA GLU A 49 19.79 -1.25 18.37
C GLU A 49 19.82 -1.19 16.84
N TYR A 50 19.13 -0.21 16.28
CA TYR A 50 19.08 0.01 14.85
C TYR A 50 20.46 0.40 14.29
N VAL A 51 20.93 -0.32 13.29
CA VAL A 51 22.17 0.01 12.56
C VAL A 51 21.86 0.59 11.19
N ASN A 52 21.09 -0.16 10.37
CA ASN A 52 20.76 0.27 9.01
C ASN A 52 19.52 -0.46 8.48
N ASN A 53 18.88 0.14 7.49
CA ASN A 53 17.83 -0.52 6.71
C ASN A 53 18.46 -1.29 5.54
N LEU A 54 18.00 -2.51 5.32
CA LEU A 54 18.45 -3.34 4.21
C LEU A 54 17.45 -3.19 3.06
N LYS A 55 17.89 -2.62 1.93
CA LYS A 55 17.13 -2.60 0.69
C LYS A 55 17.48 -3.86 -0.10
N LEU A 56 16.58 -4.80 -0.11
CA LEU A 56 16.79 -6.08 -0.76
C LEU A 56 15.60 -6.39 -1.67
N ASP A 57 15.89 -6.54 -2.96
CA ASP A 57 14.95 -7.11 -3.90
C ASP A 57 15.04 -8.63 -3.79
N VAL A 58 13.97 -9.27 -3.38
CA VAL A 58 13.92 -10.72 -3.21
C VAL A 58 13.30 -11.35 -4.45
N TYR A 59 14.13 -11.99 -5.25
CA TYR A 59 13.68 -12.83 -6.35
C TYR A 59 13.82 -14.30 -5.95
N THR A 60 12.71 -15.03 -6.04
CA THR A 60 12.74 -16.50 -5.88
C THR A 60 13.32 -17.15 -7.12
N GLU A 61 13.77 -18.40 -7.01
CA GLU A 61 14.30 -19.19 -8.14
C GLU A 61 13.29 -19.36 -9.28
N ASP A 62 11.98 -19.35 -8.94
CA ASP A 62 10.87 -19.38 -9.90
C ASP A 62 10.49 -18.01 -10.48
N GLY A 63 11.28 -16.96 -10.20
CA GLY A 63 11.13 -15.61 -10.75
C GLY A 63 10.06 -14.76 -10.08
N ARG A 64 9.45 -15.21 -8.97
CA ARG A 64 8.55 -14.37 -8.19
C ARG A 64 9.33 -13.30 -7.45
N ASN A 65 8.84 -12.05 -7.52
CA ASN A 65 9.34 -10.97 -6.68
C ASN A 65 8.63 -11.05 -5.33
N LEU A 66 9.40 -11.37 -4.28
CA LEU A 66 8.92 -11.36 -2.90
C LEU A 66 9.32 -10.05 -2.25
N GLU A 67 8.35 -9.24 -1.88
CA GLU A 67 8.58 -7.96 -1.19
C GLU A 67 8.48 -8.16 0.33
N MET A 68 9.62 -8.02 1.02
CA MET A 68 9.63 -7.91 2.48
C MET A 68 9.07 -6.56 2.92
N ASP A 69 8.25 -6.55 3.97
CA ASP A 69 7.75 -5.30 4.52
C ASP A 69 8.88 -4.45 5.11
N CYS A 70 9.80 -5.07 5.85
CA CYS A 70 10.96 -4.41 6.44
C CYS A 70 12.10 -5.40 6.70
N ALA A 71 13.31 -5.04 6.28
CA ALA A 71 14.53 -5.73 6.67
C ALA A 71 15.54 -4.75 7.26
N GLN A 72 16.07 -5.06 8.44
CA GLN A 72 17.02 -4.19 9.15
C GLN A 72 18.22 -4.95 9.66
N LEU A 73 19.36 -4.27 9.65
CA LEU A 73 20.56 -4.67 10.39
C LEU A 73 20.49 -4.07 11.79
N ILE A 74 20.67 -4.90 12.78
CA ILE A 74 20.61 -4.50 14.20
C ILE A 74 21.84 -4.98 14.97
N MET A 75 22.09 -4.33 16.08
CA MET A 75 23.01 -4.81 17.13
C MET A 75 22.16 -5.38 18.26
N PRO A 76 22.27 -6.69 18.58
CA PRO A 76 21.56 -7.25 19.72
C PRO A 76 21.98 -6.58 21.02
N LYS A 77 21.06 -6.43 21.97
CA LYS A 77 21.37 -5.81 23.26
C LYS A 77 22.46 -6.56 23.99
N GLY A 78 23.48 -5.84 24.44
CA GLY A 78 24.61 -6.40 25.18
C GLY A 78 25.72 -6.96 24.29
N GLU A 79 25.56 -6.94 22.97
CA GLU A 79 26.56 -7.35 22.02
C GLU A 79 27.26 -6.13 21.43
N ILE A 80 28.58 -6.17 21.33
CA ILE A 80 29.37 -5.05 20.78
C ILE A 80 29.86 -5.39 19.37
N THR A 81 30.00 -6.66 19.04
CA THR A 81 30.63 -7.13 17.80
C THR A 81 29.74 -7.95 16.90
N CYS A 82 28.70 -8.58 17.43
CA CYS A 82 27.82 -9.46 16.67
C CYS A 82 26.62 -8.67 16.12
N LYS A 83 26.53 -8.58 14.80
CA LYS A 83 25.35 -8.03 14.12
C LYS A 83 24.33 -9.13 13.86
N SER A 84 23.05 -8.76 13.83
CA SER A 84 21.96 -9.63 13.42
C SER A 84 21.08 -8.90 12.41
N THR A 85 20.39 -9.64 11.56
CA THR A 85 19.35 -9.06 10.73
C THR A 85 17.99 -9.37 11.31
N ILE A 86 17.02 -8.50 11.10
CA ILE A 86 15.61 -8.77 11.38
C ILE A 86 14.80 -8.59 10.11
N ASN A 87 13.90 -9.54 9.89
CA ASN A 87 12.79 -9.40 8.97
C ASN A 87 11.54 -9.09 9.78
N VAL A 88 10.86 -7.99 9.49
CA VAL A 88 9.63 -7.59 10.19
C VAL A 88 8.50 -7.55 9.19
N GLU A 89 7.48 -8.35 9.44
CA GLU A 89 6.28 -8.45 8.62
C GLU A 89 5.07 -7.87 9.37
N HIS A 90 4.29 -7.05 8.69
CA HIS A 90 3.00 -6.59 9.18
C HIS A 90 1.92 -7.61 8.81
N GLN A 91 1.14 -8.08 9.79
CA GLN A 91 0.14 -9.11 9.55
C GLN A 91 -1.19 -8.79 10.23
N THR A 92 -2.25 -8.68 9.42
CA THR A 92 -3.63 -8.50 9.88
C THR A 92 -4.50 -9.75 9.75
N TYR A 93 -3.96 -10.81 9.17
CA TYR A 93 -4.58 -12.13 8.99
C TYR A 93 -3.92 -13.18 9.88
N PRO A 94 -4.46 -14.40 9.99
CA PRO A 94 -3.79 -15.49 10.70
C PRO A 94 -2.37 -15.73 10.15
N ILE A 95 -1.40 -15.81 11.03
CA ILE A 95 0.04 -15.90 10.69
C ILE A 95 0.34 -17.12 9.79
N ARG A 96 -0.46 -18.19 9.89
CA ARG A 96 -0.26 -19.42 9.12
C ARG A 96 -0.19 -19.23 7.61
N GLU A 97 -0.88 -18.23 7.07
CA GLU A 97 -0.92 -17.98 5.62
C GLU A 97 0.39 -17.40 5.07
N LYS A 98 1.26 -16.84 5.93
CA LYS A 98 2.53 -16.24 5.51
C LYS A 98 3.78 -16.95 6.05
N VAL A 99 3.63 -18.08 6.73
CA VAL A 99 4.76 -18.77 7.37
C VAL A 99 5.87 -19.11 6.39
N GLU A 100 5.52 -19.63 5.22
CA GLU A 100 6.49 -19.99 4.19
C GLU A 100 7.26 -18.77 3.67
N SER A 101 6.54 -17.72 3.29
CA SER A 101 7.17 -16.47 2.83
C SER A 101 8.10 -15.86 3.89
N ILE A 102 7.69 -15.88 5.17
CA ILE A 102 8.52 -15.36 6.27
C ILE A 102 9.79 -16.19 6.44
N TYR A 103 9.70 -17.50 6.26
CA TYR A 103 10.86 -18.38 6.29
C TYR A 103 11.80 -18.13 5.12
N ASP A 104 11.27 -17.99 3.91
CA ASP A 104 12.03 -17.68 2.70
C ASP A 104 12.77 -16.34 2.85
N TYR A 105 12.12 -15.30 3.37
CA TYR A 105 12.76 -14.02 3.67
C TYR A 105 13.92 -14.16 4.67
N LYS A 106 13.73 -14.97 5.70
CA LYS A 106 14.80 -15.25 6.68
C LYS A 106 16.00 -15.93 6.01
N LEU A 107 15.77 -16.96 5.22
CA LEU A 107 16.84 -17.66 4.50
C LEU A 107 17.55 -16.73 3.51
N TYR A 108 16.78 -15.94 2.76
CA TYR A 108 17.33 -14.96 1.83
C TYR A 108 18.24 -13.95 2.54
N LEU A 109 17.81 -13.39 3.69
CA LEU A 109 18.63 -12.47 4.48
C LEU A 109 19.93 -13.12 4.94
N ILE A 110 19.87 -14.33 5.47
CA ILE A 110 21.07 -15.08 5.90
C ILE A 110 22.02 -15.29 4.72
N HIS A 111 21.49 -15.72 3.57
CA HIS A 111 22.30 -15.97 2.38
C HIS A 111 22.95 -14.69 1.83
N LYS A 112 22.19 -13.60 1.74
CA LYS A 112 22.67 -12.32 1.20
C LYS A 112 23.65 -11.59 2.10
N THR A 113 23.47 -11.67 3.40
CA THR A 113 24.27 -10.89 4.37
C THR A 113 25.34 -11.71 5.06
N ASN A 114 25.23 -13.02 5.03
CA ASN A 114 26.02 -13.96 5.85
C ASN A 114 25.93 -13.64 7.36
N ILE A 115 24.78 -13.09 7.79
CA ILE A 115 24.52 -12.67 9.18
C ILE A 115 23.28 -13.41 9.69
N PRO A 116 23.25 -13.87 10.94
CA PRO A 116 22.05 -14.49 11.53
C PRO A 116 20.82 -13.59 11.40
N SER A 117 19.67 -14.17 11.06
CA SER A 117 18.42 -13.45 10.88
C SER A 117 17.32 -13.94 11.82
N ASN A 118 16.55 -13.01 12.36
CA ASN A 118 15.36 -13.26 13.14
C ASN A 118 14.12 -12.74 12.41
N SER A 119 13.04 -13.48 12.47
CA SER A 119 11.76 -13.06 11.91
C SER A 119 10.81 -12.59 13.00
N ILE A 120 10.15 -11.46 12.75
CA ILE A 120 9.22 -10.82 13.66
C ILE A 120 7.92 -10.53 12.90
N VAL A 121 6.80 -10.88 13.51
CA VAL A 121 5.49 -10.46 12.99
C VAL A 121 4.90 -9.42 13.92
N MET A 122 4.55 -8.27 13.34
CA MET A 122 3.77 -7.22 13.98
C MET A 122 2.29 -7.45 13.68
N THR A 123 1.49 -7.69 14.70
CA THR A 123 0.05 -7.99 14.52
C THR A 123 -0.81 -7.40 15.63
N ASN A 124 -2.07 -7.17 15.32
CA ASN A 124 -3.12 -6.86 16.29
C ASN A 124 -4.02 -8.08 16.61
N ILE A 125 -3.59 -9.26 16.20
CA ILE A 125 -4.23 -10.56 16.51
C ILE A 125 -3.34 -11.25 17.53
N ASP A 126 -3.90 -11.51 18.72
CA ASP A 126 -3.18 -12.20 19.78
C ASP A 126 -3.18 -13.72 19.52
N PRO A 127 -2.01 -14.33 19.26
CA PRO A 127 -1.89 -15.77 19.10
C PRO A 127 -1.77 -16.50 20.46
N GLY A 128 -1.85 -15.78 21.58
CA GLY A 128 -1.67 -16.32 22.94
C GLY A 128 -0.22 -16.63 23.34
N LYS A 129 0.75 -16.35 22.47
CA LYS A 129 2.19 -16.58 22.70
C LYS A 129 3.02 -15.52 21.98
N ASP A 130 4.07 -15.04 22.62
CA ASP A 130 5.03 -14.10 22.03
C ASP A 130 5.98 -14.75 21.02
N GLU A 131 6.08 -16.08 21.04
CA GLU A 131 6.93 -16.87 20.17
C GLU A 131 6.18 -18.09 19.67
N ILE A 132 6.26 -18.32 18.37
CA ILE A 132 5.64 -19.47 17.69
C ILE A 132 6.72 -20.27 16.99
N PHE A 133 6.66 -21.60 17.12
CA PHE A 133 7.47 -22.50 16.30
C PHE A 133 6.66 -22.86 15.06
N CYS A 134 7.20 -22.49 13.92
CA CYS A 134 6.59 -22.72 12.62
C CYS A 134 7.37 -23.79 11.85
N LYS A 135 6.66 -24.63 11.08
CA LYS A 135 7.27 -25.57 10.14
C LYS A 135 7.12 -25.05 8.74
N SER A 136 8.23 -24.96 7.99
CA SER A 136 8.27 -24.66 6.58
C SER A 136 9.40 -25.45 5.94
N HIS A 137 9.16 -26.04 4.75
CA HIS A 137 10.17 -26.83 4.01
C HIS A 137 10.89 -27.89 4.88
N ASP A 138 10.14 -28.60 5.72
CA ASP A 138 10.64 -29.60 6.70
C ASP A 138 11.60 -29.04 7.78
N GLN A 139 11.77 -27.74 7.86
CA GLN A 139 12.51 -27.05 8.90
C GLN A 139 11.58 -26.43 9.93
N ILE A 140 12.01 -26.47 11.18
CA ILE A 140 11.32 -25.76 12.29
C ILE A 140 12.10 -24.49 12.56
N PHE A 141 11.42 -23.36 12.53
CA PHE A 141 12.01 -22.07 12.86
C PHE A 141 11.17 -21.33 13.90
N LYS A 142 11.83 -20.45 14.65
CA LYS A 142 11.23 -19.61 15.66
C LYS A 142 10.79 -18.29 15.03
N LEU A 143 9.51 -17.94 15.20
CA LEU A 143 8.92 -16.69 14.80
C LEU A 143 8.53 -15.90 16.05
N LYS A 144 9.06 -14.70 16.20
CA LYS A 144 8.68 -13.78 17.28
C LYS A 144 7.42 -13.01 16.88
N VAL A 145 6.46 -12.95 17.79
CA VAL A 145 5.21 -12.21 17.57
C VAL A 145 5.17 -10.99 18.49
N ASN A 146 5.10 -9.81 17.91
CA ASN A 146 4.89 -8.57 18.64
C ASN A 146 3.42 -8.15 18.51
N VAL A 147 2.65 -8.49 19.51
CA VAL A 147 1.23 -8.17 19.57
C VAL A 147 1.04 -6.70 19.94
N VAL A 148 0.29 -5.98 19.11
CA VAL A 148 -0.11 -4.60 19.37
C VAL A 148 -1.42 -4.60 20.15
N THR A 149 -1.33 -4.58 21.48
CA THR A 149 -2.47 -4.59 22.38
C THR A 149 -3.11 -3.21 22.52
N ARG A 150 -4.37 -3.19 23.00
CA ARG A 150 -5.07 -1.94 23.36
C ARG A 150 -4.30 -1.12 24.41
N GLU A 151 -3.63 -1.79 25.33
CA GLU A 151 -2.82 -1.14 26.36
C GLU A 151 -1.62 -0.41 25.75
N LYS A 152 -0.88 -1.05 24.83
CA LYS A 152 0.22 -0.42 24.08
C LYS A 152 -0.26 0.82 23.32
N ILE A 153 -1.42 0.74 22.67
CA ILE A 153 -2.06 1.87 21.96
C ILE A 153 -2.41 2.98 22.96
N SER A 154 -3.08 2.64 24.06
CA SER A 154 -3.51 3.61 25.08
C SER A 154 -2.31 4.33 25.71
N LYS A 155 -1.22 3.61 25.99
CA LYS A 155 0.02 4.20 26.52
C LYS A 155 0.60 5.25 25.55
N ARG A 156 0.66 4.93 24.26
CA ARG A 156 1.17 5.87 23.24
C ARG A 156 0.24 7.08 23.05
N LEU A 157 -1.07 6.87 23.07
CA LEU A 157 -2.04 7.99 23.05
C LEU A 157 -1.85 8.96 24.23
N LYS A 158 -1.59 8.41 25.43
CA LYS A 158 -1.29 9.26 26.61
C LYS A 158 -0.02 10.09 26.41
N ILE A 159 1.03 9.51 25.81
CA ILE A 159 2.27 10.23 25.51
C ILE A 159 2.00 11.36 24.52
N LEU A 160 1.29 11.07 23.41
CA LEU A 160 0.93 12.08 22.42
C LEU A 160 0.12 13.22 23.03
N LYS A 161 -0.93 12.88 23.79
CA LYS A 161 -1.77 13.86 24.49
C LYS A 161 -0.95 14.76 25.42
N ASN A 162 -0.11 14.18 26.26
CA ASN A 162 0.73 14.94 27.20
C ASN A 162 1.71 15.89 26.48
N LYS A 163 2.28 15.44 25.35
CA LYS A 163 3.16 16.30 24.53
C LYS A 163 2.41 17.53 23.97
N ILE A 164 1.22 17.32 23.46
CA ILE A 164 0.38 18.38 22.88
C ILE A 164 -0.06 19.38 23.96
N GLU A 165 -0.59 18.87 25.08
CA GLU A 165 -1.05 19.71 26.20
C GLU A 165 0.06 20.58 26.79
N ASN A 166 1.30 20.07 26.78
CA ASN A 166 2.47 20.80 27.27
C ASN A 166 3.23 21.55 26.16
N LYS A 167 2.72 21.60 24.94
CA LYS A 167 3.33 22.28 23.77
C LYS A 167 4.80 21.90 23.56
N LYS A 168 5.13 20.60 23.74
CA LYS A 168 6.49 20.07 23.59
C LYS A 168 6.72 19.61 22.17
N GLU A 169 7.92 19.87 21.65
CA GLU A 169 8.36 19.37 20.36
C GLU A 169 8.35 17.83 20.32
N PHE A 170 7.94 17.28 19.17
CA PHE A 170 7.94 15.84 18.94
C PHE A 170 9.30 15.36 18.42
N THR A 171 9.87 14.39 19.11
CA THR A 171 10.95 13.59 18.51
C THR A 171 10.39 12.73 17.37
N GLN A 172 11.23 12.32 16.42
CA GLN A 172 10.80 11.42 15.33
C GLN A 172 10.18 10.12 15.87
N LYS A 173 10.74 9.55 16.93
CA LYS A 173 10.18 8.37 17.62
C LYS A 173 8.75 8.61 18.10
N GLU A 174 8.51 9.71 18.80
CA GLU A 174 7.18 10.02 19.35
C GLU A 174 6.18 10.33 18.24
N ALA A 175 6.63 11.01 17.20
CA ALA A 175 5.81 11.27 16.01
C ALA A 175 5.36 9.96 15.33
N MET A 176 6.22 8.93 15.30
CA MET A 176 5.84 7.61 14.77
C MET A 176 4.74 6.90 15.57
N TYR A 177 4.42 7.34 16.78
CA TYR A 177 3.25 6.82 17.52
C TYR A 177 1.93 7.11 16.83
N PHE A 178 1.82 8.21 16.07
CA PHE A 178 0.64 8.45 15.24
C PHE A 178 0.47 7.35 14.19
N ALA A 179 1.52 7.01 13.46
CA ALA A 179 1.49 5.94 12.47
C ALA A 179 1.23 4.56 13.12
N TYR A 180 1.91 4.27 14.24
CA TYR A 180 1.71 3.03 14.99
C TYR A 180 0.23 2.84 15.39
N ILE A 181 -0.38 3.86 15.98
CA ILE A 181 -1.77 3.78 16.42
C ILE A 181 -2.71 3.65 15.22
N ALA A 182 -2.50 4.46 14.17
CA ALA A 182 -3.34 4.45 12.98
C ALA A 182 -3.35 3.10 12.28
N ILE A 183 -2.18 2.47 12.11
CA ILE A 183 -2.03 1.20 11.39
C ILE A 183 -2.64 0.04 12.19
N PHE A 184 -2.42 0.00 13.51
CA PHE A 184 -2.78 -1.17 14.32
C PHE A 184 -4.10 -1.07 15.06
N THR A 185 -4.71 0.12 15.20
CA THR A 185 -6.03 0.21 15.84
C THR A 185 -7.11 -0.49 15.02
N LYS A 186 -8.09 -1.07 15.71
CA LYS A 186 -9.34 -1.58 15.11
C LYS A 186 -10.54 -0.69 15.44
N GLN A 187 -10.35 0.30 16.32
CA GLN A 187 -11.43 1.10 16.90
C GLN A 187 -11.54 2.44 16.17
N LYS A 188 -12.73 2.74 15.66
CA LYS A 188 -13.06 4.01 15.00
C LYS A 188 -12.85 5.19 15.96
N GLU A 189 -13.27 5.06 17.21
CA GLU A 189 -13.13 6.09 18.26
C GLU A 189 -11.66 6.43 18.55
N THR A 190 -10.78 5.42 18.50
CA THR A 190 -9.34 5.63 18.63
C THR A 190 -8.79 6.43 17.46
N MET A 191 -9.27 6.17 16.25
CA MET A 191 -8.86 6.88 15.05
C MET A 191 -9.36 8.34 15.05
N GLU A 192 -10.58 8.60 15.48
CA GLU A 192 -11.13 9.96 15.68
C GLU A 192 -10.29 10.76 16.67
N ARG A 193 -10.03 10.15 17.82
CA ARG A 193 -9.18 10.78 18.85
C ARG A 193 -7.77 11.04 18.34
N LEU A 194 -7.22 10.15 17.54
CA LEU A 194 -5.89 10.33 16.95
C LEU A 194 -5.88 11.48 15.94
N ALA A 195 -6.91 11.60 15.09
CA ALA A 195 -7.06 12.71 14.16
C ALA A 195 -7.19 14.05 14.90
N TYR A 196 -7.99 14.10 15.98
CA TYR A 196 -8.09 15.26 16.83
C TYR A 196 -6.75 15.65 17.45
N LEU A 197 -6.01 14.71 18.03
CA LEU A 197 -4.68 14.99 18.58
C LEU A 197 -3.71 15.49 17.51
N PHE A 198 -3.74 14.90 16.31
CA PHE A 198 -2.90 15.35 15.22
C PHE A 198 -3.20 16.80 14.79
N SER A 199 -4.47 17.20 14.79
CA SER A 199 -4.87 18.58 14.46
C SER A 199 -4.39 19.61 15.48
N GLN A 200 -4.06 19.20 16.70
CA GLN A 200 -3.58 20.07 17.78
C GLN A 200 -2.06 20.17 17.88
N ILE A 201 -1.31 19.56 16.94
CA ILE A 201 0.15 19.57 16.98
C ILE A 201 0.67 20.98 16.67
N ASP A 202 1.47 21.56 17.55
CA ASP A 202 2.09 22.86 17.34
C ASP A 202 3.54 22.79 16.84
N GLN A 203 4.29 21.83 17.33
CA GLN A 203 5.73 21.72 17.07
C GLN A 203 6.09 20.32 16.60
N MET A 204 6.22 20.14 15.28
CA MET A 204 6.71 18.95 14.63
C MET A 204 7.47 19.37 13.36
N GLU A 205 8.50 18.62 13.02
CA GLU A 205 9.24 18.82 11.76
C GLU A 205 8.27 18.75 10.56
N PRO A 206 8.25 19.77 9.66
CA PRO A 206 7.20 19.91 8.64
C PRO A 206 7.08 18.71 7.69
N ASN A 207 8.21 18.14 7.23
CA ASN A 207 8.18 16.98 6.34
C ASN A 207 7.61 15.74 7.03
N LEU A 208 8.00 15.54 8.29
CA LEU A 208 7.48 14.44 9.12
C LEU A 208 5.98 14.60 9.36
N GLN A 209 5.51 15.82 9.60
CA GLN A 209 4.08 16.10 9.75
C GLN A 209 3.30 15.84 8.47
N LEU A 210 3.85 16.21 7.30
CA LEU A 210 3.23 15.92 6.00
C LEU A 210 3.14 14.40 5.72
N ASP A 211 4.20 13.65 6.00
CA ASP A 211 4.21 12.20 5.78
C ASP A 211 3.22 11.49 6.70
N LEU A 212 3.16 11.88 7.97
CA LEU A 212 2.16 11.36 8.90
C LEU A 212 0.73 11.74 8.51
N HIS A 213 0.52 12.94 7.97
CA HIS A 213 -0.77 13.35 7.41
C HIS A 213 -1.22 12.40 6.29
N GLN A 214 -0.33 11.99 5.37
CA GLN A 214 -0.66 11.04 4.31
C GLN A 214 -1.05 9.67 4.89
N VAL A 215 -0.32 9.18 5.89
CA VAL A 215 -0.66 7.94 6.61
C VAL A 215 -2.04 8.04 7.25
N LEU A 216 -2.29 9.10 8.02
CA LEU A 216 -3.58 9.32 8.68
C LEU A 216 -4.73 9.45 7.69
N LYS A 217 -4.55 10.21 6.61
CA LYS A 217 -5.53 10.36 5.53
C LYS A 217 -5.94 9.00 4.95
N LYS A 218 -4.98 8.12 4.68
CA LYS A 218 -5.25 6.79 4.15
C LYS A 218 -5.97 5.91 5.17
N MET A 219 -5.54 5.97 6.43
CA MET A 219 -6.14 5.18 7.51
C MET A 219 -7.54 5.67 7.90
N ILE A 220 -7.82 6.98 7.88
CA ILE A 220 -9.17 7.53 8.05
C ILE A 220 -10.11 6.99 6.98
N LYS A 221 -9.72 7.06 5.70
CA LYS A 221 -10.53 6.50 4.60
C LYS A 221 -10.79 5.00 4.78
N PHE A 222 -9.83 4.25 5.28
CA PHE A 222 -9.96 2.82 5.53
C PHE A 222 -10.93 2.51 6.69
N HIS A 223 -10.81 3.23 7.81
CA HIS A 223 -11.64 3.00 8.99
C HIS A 223 -13.10 3.44 8.83
N PHE A 224 -13.33 4.49 8.05
CA PHE A 224 -14.63 5.13 7.85
C PHE A 224 -15.16 4.96 6.43
N ARG A 225 -14.71 3.93 5.68
CA ARG A 225 -15.05 3.71 4.27
C ARG A 225 -16.57 3.75 4.00
N ASP A 226 -17.39 3.40 4.98
CA ASP A 226 -18.85 3.37 4.89
C ASP A 226 -19.50 4.69 5.36
N ASP A 227 -18.71 5.69 5.79
CA ASP A 227 -19.18 6.99 6.30
C ASP A 227 -18.40 8.15 5.67
N ILE A 228 -18.90 8.61 4.51
CA ILE A 228 -18.26 9.66 3.73
C ILE A 228 -18.26 11.03 4.44
N ASN A 229 -19.26 11.28 5.27
CA ASN A 229 -19.35 12.53 6.03
C ASN A 229 -18.28 12.58 7.13
N LYS A 230 -18.08 11.45 7.82
CA LYS A 230 -17.04 11.32 8.83
C LYS A 230 -15.65 11.40 8.23
N ILE A 231 -15.43 10.79 7.05
CA ILE A 231 -14.18 10.95 6.31
C ILE A 231 -13.91 12.43 6.03
N ARG A 232 -14.90 13.16 5.49
CA ARG A 232 -14.75 14.58 5.15
C ARG A 232 -14.43 15.42 6.39
N GLU A 233 -15.16 15.24 7.48
CA GLU A 233 -14.94 15.90 8.77
C GLU A 233 -13.50 15.72 9.25
N LEU A 234 -13.04 14.48 9.37
CA LEU A 234 -11.72 14.17 9.91
C LEU A 234 -10.59 14.61 8.97
N LEU A 235 -10.77 14.48 7.65
CA LEU A 235 -9.78 14.96 6.68
C LEU A 235 -9.67 16.49 6.70
N THR A 236 -10.77 17.22 6.83
CA THR A 236 -10.77 18.68 6.97
C THR A 236 -10.00 19.07 8.22
N MET A 237 -10.32 18.45 9.36
CA MET A 237 -9.66 18.69 10.64
C MET A 237 -8.15 18.55 10.59
N ILE A 238 -7.62 17.44 10.05
CA ILE A 238 -6.17 17.20 9.98
C ILE A 238 -5.47 18.06 8.92
N SER A 239 -6.18 18.47 7.86
CA SER A 239 -5.61 19.28 6.78
C SER A 239 -5.55 20.77 7.13
N GLU A 240 -6.56 21.31 7.80
CA GLU A 240 -6.59 22.70 8.22
C GLU A 240 -5.44 23.01 9.18
N SER A 241 -5.12 22.09 10.09
CA SER A 241 -4.01 22.29 11.03
C SER A 241 -2.65 22.43 10.33
N ILE A 242 -2.41 21.68 9.26
CA ILE A 242 -1.18 21.78 8.47
C ILE A 242 -1.16 23.07 7.65
N PHE A 243 -2.31 23.39 7.05
CA PHE A 243 -2.45 24.53 6.16
C PHE A 243 -2.27 25.86 6.91
N GLN A 244 -2.92 26.01 8.06
CA GLN A 244 -2.79 27.22 8.88
C GLN A 244 -1.35 27.49 9.31
N LYS A 245 -0.60 26.46 9.70
CA LYS A 245 0.79 26.61 10.16
C LYS A 245 1.78 26.97 9.07
N ASN A 246 1.60 26.40 7.88
CA ASN A 246 2.45 26.75 6.73
C ASN A 246 2.20 28.18 6.24
N LEU A 247 1.11 28.82 6.71
CA LEU A 247 0.74 30.19 6.37
C LEU A 247 1.03 31.20 7.50
N GLU A 248 1.37 30.74 8.71
CA GLU A 248 1.78 31.63 9.80
C GLU A 248 3.05 32.38 9.40
N GLY A 249 2.98 33.71 9.40
CA GLY A 249 4.07 34.60 8.98
C GLY A 249 3.94 35.17 7.57
N LEU A 250 3.03 34.68 6.74
CA LEU A 250 2.77 35.25 5.42
C LEU A 250 1.71 36.36 5.47
N THR A 251 1.88 37.40 4.64
CA THR A 251 0.86 38.41 4.44
C THR A 251 -0.39 37.86 3.77
N TYR A 252 -1.54 38.53 3.91
CA TYR A 252 -2.79 38.11 3.27
C TYR A 252 -2.62 37.92 1.74
N LYS A 253 -1.84 38.77 1.10
CA LYS A 253 -1.56 38.71 -0.34
C LYS A 253 -0.76 37.46 -0.71
N GLU A 254 0.30 37.13 0.03
CA GLU A 254 1.12 35.94 -0.20
C GLU A 254 0.32 34.65 0.03
N ARG A 255 -0.54 34.64 1.06
CA ARG A 255 -1.46 33.51 1.33
C ARG A 255 -2.41 33.28 0.13
N THR A 256 -2.97 34.37 -0.42
CA THR A 256 -3.90 34.30 -1.56
C THR A 256 -3.18 33.83 -2.83
N GLU A 257 -1.95 34.30 -3.08
CA GLU A 257 -1.14 33.86 -4.20
C GLU A 257 -0.77 32.39 -4.15
N ILE A 258 -0.41 31.86 -2.97
CA ILE A 258 -0.12 30.43 -2.76
C ILE A 258 -1.38 29.61 -3.02
N GLN A 259 -2.53 30.02 -2.47
CA GLN A 259 -3.81 29.33 -2.69
C GLN A 259 -4.22 29.29 -4.17
N MET A 260 -4.02 30.39 -4.89
CA MET A 260 -4.31 30.44 -6.32
C MET A 260 -3.37 29.52 -7.11
N LYS A 261 -2.07 29.51 -6.82
CA LYS A 261 -1.11 28.61 -7.48
C LYS A 261 -1.42 27.14 -7.24
N GLU A 262 -1.82 26.78 -6.01
CA GLU A 262 -2.24 25.40 -5.70
C GLU A 262 -3.53 25.00 -6.42
N LYS A 263 -4.49 25.92 -6.54
CA LYS A 263 -5.71 25.69 -7.35
C LYS A 263 -5.40 25.51 -8.82
N ASP A 264 -4.55 26.37 -9.38
CA ASP A 264 -4.15 26.29 -10.78
C ASP A 264 -3.37 25.01 -11.07
N GLN A 265 -2.53 24.57 -10.15
CA GLN A 265 -1.82 23.31 -10.29
C GLN A 265 -2.78 22.11 -10.26
N LYS A 266 -3.75 22.10 -9.35
CA LYS A 266 -4.79 21.06 -9.30
C LYS A 266 -5.67 21.03 -10.56
N LEU A 267 -6.00 22.19 -11.11
CA LEU A 267 -6.76 22.30 -12.37
C LEU A 267 -5.95 21.76 -13.56
N LYS A 268 -4.64 22.07 -13.62
CA LYS A 268 -3.75 21.52 -14.65
C LYS A 268 -3.63 20.00 -14.56
N GLU A 269 -3.46 19.46 -13.34
CA GLU A 269 -3.42 18.00 -13.11
C GLU A 269 -4.73 17.30 -13.49
N GLN A 270 -5.87 17.95 -13.22
CA GLN A 270 -7.18 17.44 -13.65
C GLN A 270 -7.33 17.51 -15.17
N GLY A 271 -6.83 18.57 -15.83
CA GLY A 271 -6.79 18.70 -17.28
C GLY A 271 -6.01 17.57 -17.95
N ILE A 272 -4.80 17.30 -17.47
CA ILE A 272 -3.94 16.20 -17.98
C ILE A 272 -4.66 14.84 -17.82
N LYS A 273 -5.30 14.59 -16.68
CA LYS A 273 -6.04 13.33 -16.46
C LYS A 273 -7.27 13.17 -17.35
N LEU A 274 -7.89 14.29 -17.75
CA LEU A 274 -8.99 14.28 -18.70
C LEU A 274 -8.48 13.97 -20.11
N GLU A 275 -7.39 14.59 -20.54
CA GLU A 275 -6.76 14.31 -21.84
C GLU A 275 -6.33 12.84 -21.96
N GLU A 276 -5.69 12.28 -20.92
CA GLU A 276 -5.33 10.85 -20.88
C GLU A 276 -6.56 9.91 -20.97
N LYS A 277 -7.69 10.32 -20.37
CA LYS A 277 -8.94 9.56 -20.49
C LYS A 277 -9.53 9.64 -21.88
N ASP A 278 -9.50 10.81 -22.49
CA ASP A 278 -9.99 11.02 -23.84
C ASP A 278 -9.16 10.25 -24.88
N GLU A 279 -7.84 10.19 -24.70
CA GLU A 279 -6.99 9.34 -25.55
C GLU A 279 -7.34 7.85 -25.41
N LYS A 280 -7.51 7.36 -24.18
CA LYS A 280 -7.92 5.96 -23.96
C LYS A 280 -9.30 5.65 -24.54
N LEU A 281 -10.24 6.59 -24.49
CA LEU A 281 -11.56 6.44 -25.10
C LEU A 281 -11.46 6.38 -26.62
N LYS A 282 -10.59 7.21 -27.24
CA LYS A 282 -10.33 7.16 -28.71
C LYS A 282 -9.73 5.83 -29.12
N GLU A 283 -8.74 5.32 -28.37
CA GLU A 283 -8.17 4.00 -28.64
C GLU A 283 -9.19 2.85 -28.50
N GLN A 284 -10.09 2.96 -27.52
CA GLN A 284 -11.17 1.97 -27.36
C GLN A 284 -12.17 2.06 -28.51
N GLY A 285 -12.47 3.27 -29.01
CA GLY A 285 -13.31 3.49 -30.18
C GLY A 285 -12.73 2.80 -31.42
N ILE A 286 -11.45 3.01 -31.71
CA ILE A 286 -10.76 2.37 -32.85
C ILE A 286 -10.81 0.83 -32.75
N LYS A 287 -10.58 0.29 -31.55
CA LYS A 287 -10.64 -1.19 -31.33
C LYS A 287 -12.06 -1.76 -31.50
N LEU A 288 -13.08 -0.96 -31.23
CA LEU A 288 -14.47 -1.34 -31.47
C LEU A 288 -14.77 -1.38 -32.97
N GLU A 289 -14.38 -0.34 -33.72
CA GLU A 289 -14.55 -0.28 -35.18
C GLU A 289 -13.84 -1.47 -35.89
N GLU A 290 -12.62 -1.80 -35.47
CA GLU A 290 -11.92 -3.00 -35.98
C GLU A 290 -12.64 -4.31 -35.69
N LYS A 291 -13.31 -4.42 -34.54
CA LYS A 291 -14.12 -5.61 -34.21
C LYS A 291 -15.39 -5.68 -35.05
N ASP A 292 -16.02 -4.58 -35.27
CA ASP A 292 -17.24 -4.50 -36.08
C ASP A 292 -16.95 -4.86 -37.56
N GLN A 293 -15.84 -4.36 -38.12
CA GLN A 293 -15.39 -4.78 -39.46
C GLN A 293 -15.13 -6.29 -39.57
N LYS A 294 -14.47 -6.88 -38.52
CA LYS A 294 -14.25 -8.35 -38.51
C LYS A 294 -15.55 -9.14 -38.33
N LEU A 295 -16.54 -8.59 -37.68
CA LEU A 295 -17.87 -9.20 -37.58
C LEU A 295 -18.59 -9.18 -38.93
N GLU A 296 -18.56 -8.04 -39.65
CA GLU A 296 -19.15 -7.93 -40.99
C GLU A 296 -18.50 -8.91 -41.97
N GLU A 297 -17.17 -9.02 -41.96
CA GLU A 297 -16.49 -10.02 -42.82
C GLU A 297 -16.91 -11.48 -42.47
N LYS A 298 -17.09 -11.79 -41.21
CA LYS A 298 -17.55 -13.14 -40.78
C LYS A 298 -18.99 -13.37 -41.25
N ASP A 299 -19.85 -12.38 -41.15
CA ASP A 299 -21.23 -12.47 -41.58
C ASP A 299 -21.34 -12.69 -43.10
N LEU A 300 -20.51 -11.98 -43.89
CA LEU A 300 -20.40 -12.20 -45.33
C LEU A 300 -19.98 -13.63 -45.67
N LYS A 301 -18.92 -14.13 -45.03
CA LYS A 301 -18.44 -15.53 -45.19
C LYS A 301 -19.50 -16.57 -44.79
N LEU A 302 -20.27 -16.29 -43.76
CA LEU A 302 -21.36 -17.13 -43.31
C LEU A 302 -22.50 -17.20 -44.33
N LYS A 303 -22.87 -16.04 -44.93
CA LYS A 303 -23.88 -15.96 -45.99
C LYS A 303 -23.45 -16.71 -47.25
N GLU A 304 -22.16 -16.65 -47.61
CA GLU A 304 -21.63 -17.40 -48.75
C GLU A 304 -21.68 -18.92 -48.49
N LYS A 305 -21.19 -19.39 -47.32
CA LYS A 305 -21.28 -20.78 -46.94
C LYS A 305 -22.72 -21.30 -46.89
N ASN A 306 -23.66 -20.51 -46.42
CA ASN A 306 -25.06 -20.88 -46.41
C ASN A 306 -25.65 -21.03 -47.81
N LYS A 307 -25.26 -20.17 -48.77
CA LYS A 307 -25.63 -20.31 -50.19
C LYS A 307 -25.06 -21.58 -50.80
N GLU A 308 -23.81 -21.88 -50.49
CA GLU A 308 -23.13 -23.11 -50.98
C GLU A 308 -23.78 -24.39 -50.39
N ASN A 309 -24.07 -24.40 -49.10
CA ASN A 309 -24.81 -25.46 -48.46
C ASN A 309 -26.21 -25.71 -49.02
N GLN A 310 -26.89 -24.61 -49.43
CA GLN A 310 -28.20 -24.73 -50.11
C GLN A 310 -28.07 -25.33 -51.51
N LYS A 311 -27.00 -25.00 -52.25
CA LYS A 311 -26.73 -25.62 -53.57
C LYS A 311 -26.43 -27.11 -53.41
N LEU A 312 -25.55 -27.47 -52.48
CA LEU A 312 -25.22 -28.89 -52.19
C LEU A 312 -26.45 -29.68 -51.77
N LYS A 313 -27.32 -29.12 -50.93
CA LYS A 313 -28.58 -29.78 -50.55
C LYS A 313 -29.47 -30.09 -51.75
N LYS A 314 -29.60 -29.12 -52.68
CA LYS A 314 -30.37 -29.33 -53.95
C LYS A 314 -29.75 -30.38 -54.83
N GLU A 315 -28.42 -30.48 -54.90
CA GLU A 315 -27.68 -31.44 -55.68
C GLU A 315 -27.81 -32.86 -55.06
N ILE A 316 -27.71 -32.98 -53.79
CA ILE A 316 -27.97 -34.26 -53.05
C ILE A 316 -29.42 -34.72 -53.32
N GLU A 317 -30.38 -33.84 -53.32
CA GLU A 317 -31.77 -34.18 -53.58
C GLU A 317 -31.99 -34.64 -55.02
N LYS A 318 -31.32 -34.03 -56.00
CA LYS A 318 -31.32 -34.49 -57.39
C LYS A 318 -30.68 -35.91 -57.54
N LEU A 319 -29.52 -36.10 -56.92
CA LEU A 319 -28.86 -37.40 -56.95
C LEU A 319 -29.68 -38.52 -56.26
N LYS A 320 -30.30 -38.25 -55.14
CA LYS A 320 -31.27 -39.19 -54.50
C LYS A 320 -32.43 -39.57 -55.41
N LYS A 321 -32.99 -38.60 -56.19
CA LYS A 321 -34.07 -38.86 -57.15
C LYS A 321 -33.58 -39.69 -58.35
N GLN A 322 -32.32 -39.55 -58.74
CA GLN A 322 -31.71 -40.37 -59.80
C GLN A 322 -31.47 -41.79 -59.33
N ILE A 323 -30.96 -42.00 -58.15
CA ILE A 323 -30.73 -43.34 -57.59
C ILE A 323 -32.04 -44.13 -57.44
N ASN A 324 -33.09 -43.47 -56.97
CA ASN A 324 -34.42 -44.13 -56.82
C ASN A 324 -35.14 -44.36 -58.11
N LYS A 325 -34.60 -43.99 -59.31
CA LYS A 325 -35.16 -44.27 -60.65
C LYS A 325 -34.44 -45.41 -61.39
N GLN A 326 -33.41 -45.99 -60.86
CA GLN A 326 -32.78 -47.21 -61.42
C GLN A 326 -33.59 -48.43 -61.01
N PRO A 327 -34.09 -49.20 -61.93
CA PRO A 327 -34.80 -50.44 -61.65
C PRO A 327 -33.79 -51.47 -61.06
N PRO A 328 -34.27 -52.46 -60.33
CA PRO A 328 -33.45 -53.50 -59.69
C PRO A 328 -32.74 -54.43 -60.70
#